data_bd95243d8d633367474eadd45a1c2b0c
#
_entry.id   bd95243d8d633367474eadd45a1c2b0c
#
_cell.length_a   1.000
_cell.length_b   1.000
_cell.length_c   1.000
_cell.angle_alpha   90.00
_cell.angle_beta   90.00
_cell.angle_gamma   90.00
#
_symmetry.space_group_name_H-M   'P 1'
#
loop_
_entity.id
_entity.type
_entity.pdbx_description
1 polymer ?
#
loop_
_entity_poly.entity_id
_entity_poly.type
_entity_poly.pdbx_seq_one_letter_code
_entity_poly.pdbx_strand_id
1 'polypeptide(L)'
;QQYFNNGGGGEVVDPHTFTKPYTVNEVIVPADEATGQVELEAHVKNIIEVDGLKFKDLNGNGTLDVYEDWRRQPVDARVDDLLSQMTLDEEIGLLWHASTGGTFTSMYPYTEEWLYSNEPTYTAADGSCYVPMYHSIISDNVTTYLHNVNGTPETLIYENNAFQEIAETARLGIPVVLSCDRSYNTWAGMVNMPNYAVGIAHDPELLYNLVAQYAKEERAIGFHVPFHSYGVEIGSWYGDDVNYIAKMVGIETKA
;
A
#
# COMPACT_ATOMS: atom_id res chain seq x y z
N GLN A 1 -8.43 1.65 19.83
CA GLN A 1 -8.40 0.56 20.86
C GLN A 1 -9.66 -0.31 20.89
N GLN A 2 -10.50 -0.37 19.85
CA GLN A 2 -11.78 -1.12 19.90
C GLN A 2 -12.11 -1.91 18.63
N TYR A 3 -11.16 -2.16 17.75
CA TYR A 3 -11.47 -2.62 16.37
C TYR A 3 -11.43 -4.14 16.13
N PHE A 4 -11.17 -4.97 17.14
CA PHE A 4 -11.06 -6.42 16.97
C PHE A 4 -12.13 -7.25 17.71
N ASN A 5 -13.31 -6.70 17.98
CA ASN A 5 -14.37 -7.44 18.65
C ASN A 5 -15.36 -8.04 17.63
N ASN A 6 -14.98 -9.13 16.99
CA ASN A 6 -15.94 -10.03 16.32
C ASN A 6 -16.53 -11.00 17.34
N GLY A 7 -17.82 -10.82 17.62
CA GLY A 7 -18.66 -11.46 18.60
C GLY A 7 -18.51 -12.99 18.76
N GLY A 8 -17.61 -13.37 19.59
CA GLY A 8 -17.52 -14.68 20.23
C GLY A 8 -16.86 -14.46 21.58
N GLY A 9 -17.53 -14.80 22.70
CA GLY A 9 -17.06 -14.56 24.06
C GLY A 9 -15.81 -15.37 24.45
N GLY A 10 -14.68 -15.04 23.80
CA GLY A 10 -13.34 -15.41 24.19
C GLY A 10 -12.67 -14.25 24.92
N GLU A 11 -11.75 -14.51 25.82
CA GLU A 11 -10.89 -13.52 26.44
C GLU A 11 -10.38 -12.53 25.38
N VAL A 12 -10.54 -11.24 25.61
CA VAL A 12 -9.94 -10.20 24.79
C VAL A 12 -8.43 -10.31 25.00
N VAL A 13 -7.77 -11.09 24.16
CA VAL A 13 -6.31 -11.07 24.07
C VAL A 13 -5.97 -9.71 23.50
N ASP A 14 -5.19 -8.92 24.23
CA ASP A 14 -4.63 -7.67 23.70
C ASP A 14 -3.90 -8.02 22.38
N PRO A 15 -4.33 -7.53 21.22
CA PRO A 15 -3.70 -7.86 19.94
C PRO A 15 -2.27 -7.37 19.84
N HIS A 16 -1.77 -6.59 20.79
CA HIS A 16 -0.46 -5.95 20.77
C HIS A 16 0.57 -6.62 21.68
N THR A 17 0.57 -7.95 21.75
CA THR A 17 1.57 -8.68 22.55
C THR A 17 2.89 -8.93 21.83
N PHE A 18 2.97 -8.71 20.51
CA PHE A 18 4.20 -8.88 19.76
C PHE A 18 5.07 -7.62 19.87
N THR A 19 6.33 -7.80 20.24
CA THR A 19 7.25 -6.66 20.30
C THR A 19 7.81 -6.38 18.91
N LYS A 20 7.53 -5.21 18.34
CA LYS A 20 8.12 -4.75 17.08
C LYS A 20 9.65 -4.80 17.18
N PRO A 21 10.35 -5.23 16.11
CA PRO A 21 11.82 -5.31 16.11
C PRO A 21 12.53 -3.94 16.02
N TYR A 22 11.76 -2.85 16.13
CA TYR A 22 12.22 -1.47 16.07
C TYR A 22 11.43 -0.58 17.02
N THR A 23 11.94 0.62 17.28
CA THR A 23 11.27 1.62 18.11
C THR A 23 10.46 2.58 17.23
N VAL A 24 9.20 2.77 17.57
CA VAL A 24 8.34 3.77 16.93
C VAL A 24 8.49 5.10 17.67
N ASN A 25 8.75 6.16 16.91
CA ASN A 25 8.81 7.55 17.39
C ASN A 25 8.06 8.43 16.38
N GLU A 26 6.75 8.47 16.50
CA GLU A 26 5.88 9.20 15.58
C GLU A 26 6.13 10.72 15.64
N VAL A 27 6.40 11.30 14.48
CA VAL A 27 6.55 12.74 14.30
C VAL A 27 5.69 13.21 13.14
N ILE A 28 4.74 14.10 13.40
CA ILE A 28 3.91 14.74 12.38
C ILE A 28 4.37 16.18 12.20
N VAL A 29 4.70 16.55 10.97
CA VAL A 29 4.98 17.92 10.54
C VAL A 29 3.81 18.38 9.70
N PRO A 30 3.00 19.33 10.16
CA PRO A 30 1.88 19.82 9.37
C PRO A 30 2.35 20.62 8.13
N ALA A 31 1.53 20.60 7.08
CA ALA A 31 1.72 21.48 5.95
C ALA A 31 1.61 22.96 6.37
N ASP A 32 2.40 23.83 5.77
CA ASP A 32 2.37 25.27 5.98
C ASP A 32 2.52 26.00 4.62
N GLU A 33 1.45 26.57 4.13
CA GLU A 33 1.44 27.28 2.85
C GLU A 33 2.34 28.52 2.86
N ALA A 34 2.54 29.16 4.03
CA ALA A 34 3.34 30.38 4.12
C ALA A 34 4.83 30.12 3.89
N THR A 35 5.32 28.96 4.31
CA THR A 35 6.71 28.53 4.12
C THR A 35 6.88 27.57 2.93
N GLY A 36 5.79 27.00 2.42
CA GLY A 36 5.80 25.95 1.41
C GLY A 36 6.12 24.56 1.98
N GLN A 37 6.05 24.39 3.31
CA GLN A 37 6.24 23.09 3.95
C GLN A 37 5.13 22.14 3.53
N VAL A 38 5.50 20.94 3.08
CA VAL A 38 4.56 19.82 2.87
C VAL A 38 4.32 19.08 4.18
N GLU A 39 3.16 18.44 4.31
CA GLU A 39 2.92 17.53 5.42
C GLU A 39 3.87 16.34 5.36
N LEU A 40 4.47 16.01 6.51
CA LEU A 40 5.32 14.83 6.66
C LEU A 40 4.86 14.05 7.89
N GLU A 41 4.86 12.75 7.76
CA GLU A 41 4.63 11.81 8.86
C GLU A 41 5.80 10.81 8.90
N ALA A 42 6.50 10.72 9.99
CA ALA A 42 7.58 9.77 10.22
C ALA A 42 7.27 8.94 11.46
N HIS A 43 7.42 7.63 11.38
CA HIS A 43 7.21 6.70 12.49
C HIS A 43 8.53 6.20 13.08
N VAL A 44 9.57 6.09 12.26
CA VAL A 44 10.86 5.52 12.66
C VAL A 44 12.02 6.44 12.33
N LYS A 45 11.96 7.10 11.17
CA LYS A 45 13.03 7.99 10.70
C LYS A 45 13.01 9.35 11.40
N ASN A 46 14.18 9.96 11.51
CA ASN A 46 14.30 11.30 12.05
C ASN A 46 13.78 12.35 11.05
N ILE A 47 13.40 13.48 11.60
CA ILE A 47 13.15 14.71 10.84
C ILE A 47 14.36 15.62 11.00
N ILE A 48 14.90 16.11 9.89
CA ILE A 48 15.96 17.12 9.84
C ILE A 48 15.41 18.44 9.33
N GLU A 49 16.05 19.54 9.70
CA GLU A 49 15.66 20.88 9.25
C GLU A 49 16.79 21.51 8.41
N VAL A 50 16.43 21.96 7.21
CA VAL A 50 17.35 22.63 6.28
C VAL A 50 16.63 23.84 5.67
N ASP A 51 17.26 25.02 5.75
CA ASP A 51 16.71 26.28 5.26
C ASP A 51 15.32 26.63 5.81
N GLY A 52 15.03 26.25 7.07
CA GLY A 52 13.75 26.50 7.72
C GLY A 52 12.62 25.55 7.30
N LEU A 53 12.91 24.53 6.51
CA LEU A 53 11.98 23.48 6.10
C LEU A 53 12.41 22.13 6.66
N LYS A 54 11.45 21.23 6.84
CA LYS A 54 11.63 19.90 7.43
C LYS A 54 11.58 18.80 6.37
N PHE A 55 12.42 17.79 6.57
CA PHE A 55 12.59 16.66 5.66
C PHE A 55 12.74 15.38 6.48
N LYS A 56 12.35 14.24 5.89
CA LYS A 56 12.69 12.93 6.47
C LYS A 56 14.14 12.59 6.12
N ASP A 57 14.92 12.21 7.12
CA ASP A 57 16.24 11.63 6.97
C ASP A 57 16.09 10.13 6.73
N LEU A 58 15.82 9.75 5.46
CA LEU A 58 15.40 8.39 5.09
C LEU A 58 16.53 7.36 5.21
N ASN A 59 17.78 7.77 4.99
CA ASN A 59 18.94 6.89 5.15
C ASN A 59 19.62 7.01 6.51
N GLY A 60 19.20 7.95 7.37
CA GLY A 60 19.69 8.09 8.74
C GLY A 60 21.08 8.70 8.84
N ASN A 61 21.56 9.43 7.82
CA ASN A 61 22.89 10.01 7.80
C ASN A 61 22.99 11.42 8.42
N GLY A 62 21.84 12.02 8.77
CA GLY A 62 21.73 13.35 9.39
C GLY A 62 21.94 14.52 8.43
N THR A 63 21.98 14.28 7.12
CA THR A 63 22.11 15.30 6.08
C THR A 63 20.98 15.16 5.07
N LEU A 64 20.60 16.26 4.41
CA LEU A 64 19.58 16.22 3.38
C LEU A 64 20.20 15.75 2.06
N ASP A 65 19.90 14.53 1.67
CA ASP A 65 20.25 13.99 0.35
C ASP A 65 19.29 14.48 -0.75
N VAL A 66 19.72 14.38 -2.00
CA VAL A 66 18.90 14.88 -3.12
C VAL A 66 17.60 14.10 -3.26
N TYR A 67 17.61 12.78 -3.00
CA TYR A 67 16.40 11.96 -3.12
C TYR A 67 15.37 12.23 -2.01
N GLU A 68 15.80 12.75 -0.86
CA GLU A 68 14.95 13.13 0.27
C GLU A 68 14.34 14.52 0.09
N ASP A 69 14.95 15.38 -0.73
CA ASP A 69 14.52 16.76 -0.96
C ASP A 69 13.27 16.80 -1.86
N TRP A 70 12.11 16.81 -1.23
CA TRP A 70 10.82 16.87 -1.90
C TRP A 70 10.62 18.11 -2.79
N ARG A 71 11.43 19.17 -2.63
CA ARG A 71 11.40 20.40 -3.47
C ARG A 71 12.02 20.16 -4.85
N ARG A 72 12.89 19.15 -5.00
CA ARG A 72 13.67 18.91 -6.22
C ARG A 72 12.78 18.48 -7.38
N GLN A 73 12.85 19.25 -8.45
CA GLN A 73 12.21 18.97 -9.73
C GLN A 73 13.25 19.20 -10.86
N PRO A 74 13.28 18.41 -11.93
CA PRO A 74 12.43 17.21 -12.12
C PRO A 74 12.79 16.07 -11.16
N VAL A 75 11.90 15.11 -11.05
CA VAL A 75 12.05 13.93 -10.17
C VAL A 75 13.28 13.09 -10.53
N ASP A 76 13.71 13.11 -11.78
CA ASP A 76 14.85 12.33 -12.30
C ASP A 76 16.12 12.52 -11.45
N ALA A 77 16.43 13.74 -11.00
CA ALA A 77 17.60 13.99 -10.16
C ALA A 77 17.50 13.28 -8.79
N ARG A 78 16.29 13.10 -8.26
CA ARG A 78 16.04 12.35 -7.02
C ARG A 78 16.16 10.84 -7.27
N VAL A 79 15.69 10.37 -8.41
CA VAL A 79 15.81 8.97 -8.82
C VAL A 79 17.29 8.60 -9.03
N ASP A 80 18.07 9.44 -9.75
CA ASP A 80 19.48 9.21 -10.00
C ASP A 80 20.28 9.16 -8.69
N ASP A 81 19.99 10.06 -7.77
CA ASP A 81 20.65 10.08 -6.45
C ASP A 81 20.32 8.82 -5.63
N LEU A 82 19.05 8.43 -5.56
CA LEU A 82 18.61 7.21 -4.87
C LEU A 82 19.28 5.98 -5.46
N LEU A 83 19.26 5.80 -6.79
CA LEU A 83 19.89 4.69 -7.49
C LEU A 83 21.39 4.63 -7.23
N SER A 84 22.06 5.78 -7.14
CA SER A 84 23.51 5.83 -6.84
C SER A 84 23.86 5.30 -5.46
N GLN A 85 22.90 5.29 -4.54
CA GLN A 85 23.04 4.81 -3.17
C GLN A 85 22.58 3.36 -2.98
N MET A 86 21.85 2.80 -3.94
CA MET A 86 21.31 1.45 -3.86
C MET A 86 22.38 0.38 -4.11
N THR A 87 22.21 -0.74 -3.44
CA THR A 87 22.92 -1.98 -3.75
C THR A 87 22.16 -2.74 -4.85
N LEU A 88 22.85 -3.67 -5.52
CA LEU A 88 22.22 -4.52 -6.53
C LEU A 88 21.04 -5.33 -5.97
N ASP A 89 21.15 -5.79 -4.72
CA ASP A 89 20.05 -6.55 -4.07
C ASP A 89 18.81 -5.67 -3.84
N GLU A 90 19.00 -4.40 -3.48
CA GLU A 90 17.90 -3.44 -3.36
C GLU A 90 17.29 -3.10 -4.73
N GLU A 91 18.10 -2.93 -5.78
CA GLU A 91 17.59 -2.74 -7.14
C GLU A 91 16.79 -3.96 -7.64
N ILE A 92 17.25 -5.18 -7.36
CA ILE A 92 16.52 -6.41 -7.68
C ILE A 92 15.19 -6.46 -6.93
N GLY A 93 15.17 -6.11 -5.63
CA GLY A 93 13.96 -6.05 -4.82
C GLY A 93 12.89 -5.13 -5.38
N LEU A 94 13.27 -3.97 -5.94
CA LEU A 94 12.35 -3.04 -6.62
C LEU A 94 11.67 -3.65 -7.86
N LEU A 95 12.31 -4.60 -8.53
CA LEU A 95 11.76 -5.25 -9.72
C LEU A 95 10.80 -6.39 -9.39
N TRP A 96 10.74 -6.79 -8.12
CA TRP A 96 9.90 -7.91 -7.69
C TRP A 96 8.54 -7.42 -7.21
N HIS A 97 7.46 -7.92 -7.84
CA HIS A 97 6.09 -7.70 -7.39
C HIS A 97 5.62 -8.96 -6.65
N ALA A 98 5.67 -8.91 -5.34
CA ALA A 98 5.27 -10.01 -4.47
C ALA A 98 3.76 -10.01 -4.19
N SER A 99 3.29 -11.02 -3.44
CA SER A 99 1.93 -11.08 -2.91
C SER A 99 1.97 -11.30 -1.42
N THR A 100 1.07 -10.66 -0.68
CA THR A 100 0.93 -10.83 0.77
C THR A 100 0.20 -12.13 1.17
N GLY A 101 0.00 -13.07 0.23
CA GLY A 101 -0.66 -14.35 0.49
C GLY A 101 -2.10 -14.46 -0.03
N GLY A 102 -2.70 -13.34 -0.41
CA GLY A 102 -3.95 -13.31 -1.17
C GLY A 102 -5.23 -13.70 -0.43
N THR A 103 -6.32 -13.52 -1.10
CA THR A 103 -7.72 -13.62 -0.71
C THR A 103 -8.17 -14.98 -0.20
N PHE A 104 -7.45 -16.02 -0.56
CA PHE A 104 -7.87 -17.41 -0.36
C PHE A 104 -7.12 -18.11 0.78
N THR A 105 -6.37 -17.34 1.58
CA THR A 105 -5.59 -17.90 2.66
C THR A 105 -6.34 -17.82 3.97
N SER A 106 -6.15 -18.83 4.80
CA SER A 106 -6.64 -18.89 6.18
C SER A 106 -5.91 -17.92 7.13
N MET A 107 -4.94 -17.17 6.63
CA MET A 107 -4.12 -16.24 7.42
C MET A 107 -4.84 -14.94 7.82
N TYR A 108 -5.98 -14.66 7.24
CA TYR A 108 -6.64 -13.40 7.55
C TYR A 108 -7.54 -13.49 8.78
N PRO A 109 -7.54 -12.53 9.71
CA PRO A 109 -6.66 -11.36 9.76
C PRO A 109 -5.20 -11.74 10.03
N TYR A 110 -4.28 -10.97 9.48
CA TYR A 110 -2.84 -11.19 9.70
C TYR A 110 -2.48 -11.04 11.17
N THR A 111 -1.58 -11.89 11.64
CA THR A 111 -1.05 -11.79 13.00
C THR A 111 0.10 -10.81 13.05
N GLU A 112 0.33 -10.18 14.20
CA GLU A 112 1.49 -9.33 14.40
C GLU A 112 2.81 -10.10 14.25
N GLU A 113 2.84 -11.40 14.57
CA GLU A 113 3.98 -12.25 14.31
C GLU A 113 4.30 -12.33 12.81
N TRP A 114 3.29 -12.51 11.95
CA TRP A 114 3.50 -12.49 10.52
C TRP A 114 3.92 -11.10 10.02
N LEU A 115 3.38 -10.02 10.58
CA LEU A 115 3.75 -8.67 10.18
C LEU A 115 5.22 -8.36 10.51
N TYR A 116 5.68 -8.68 11.72
CA TYR A 116 6.92 -8.16 12.27
C TYR A 116 8.03 -9.18 12.50
N SER A 117 7.83 -10.46 12.19
CA SER A 117 8.89 -11.47 12.30
C SER A 117 9.97 -11.25 11.25
N ASN A 118 11.22 -11.42 11.67
CA ASN A 118 12.38 -11.45 10.76
C ASN A 118 12.77 -12.88 10.36
N GLU A 119 11.99 -13.87 10.74
CA GLU A 119 12.22 -15.24 10.29
C GLU A 119 11.90 -15.36 8.79
N PRO A 120 12.63 -16.20 8.03
CA PRO A 120 12.40 -16.33 6.59
C PRO A 120 11.08 -17.01 6.25
N THR A 121 10.44 -17.65 7.22
CA THR A 121 9.18 -18.37 7.02
C THR A 121 8.29 -18.27 8.25
N TYR A 122 7.02 -17.97 8.02
CA TYR A 122 5.93 -18.07 8.98
C TYR A 122 5.04 -19.24 8.59
N THR A 123 4.67 -20.09 9.54
CA THR A 123 3.74 -21.21 9.31
C THR A 123 2.40 -20.89 9.96
N ALA A 124 1.35 -20.74 9.17
CA ALA A 124 0.00 -20.50 9.64
C ALA A 124 -0.61 -21.75 10.30
N ALA A 125 -1.72 -21.57 11.01
CA ALA A 125 -2.40 -22.63 11.75
C ALA A 125 -2.86 -23.82 10.87
N ASP A 126 -3.09 -23.59 9.58
CA ASP A 126 -3.44 -24.63 8.60
C ASP A 126 -2.24 -25.34 7.98
N GLY A 127 -1.01 -24.96 8.39
CA GLY A 127 0.25 -25.51 7.88
C GLY A 127 0.77 -24.81 6.61
N SER A 128 0.10 -23.80 6.10
CA SER A 128 0.61 -23.00 4.98
C SER A 128 1.81 -22.16 5.40
N CYS A 129 2.79 -22.01 4.51
CA CYS A 129 4.01 -21.25 4.76
C CYS A 129 4.01 -19.95 3.97
N TYR A 130 4.41 -18.87 4.64
CA TYR A 130 4.47 -17.51 4.08
C TYR A 130 5.77 -16.83 4.51
N VAL A 131 6.19 -15.82 3.75
CA VAL A 131 7.27 -14.93 4.15
C VAL A 131 6.67 -13.80 4.99
N PRO A 132 7.14 -13.55 6.22
CA PRO A 132 6.72 -12.42 7.02
C PRO A 132 7.00 -11.08 6.32
N MET A 133 6.14 -10.10 6.54
CA MET A 133 6.27 -8.79 5.86
C MET A 133 7.57 -8.07 6.22
N TYR A 134 7.96 -8.09 7.51
CA TYR A 134 9.22 -7.51 7.92
C TYR A 134 10.42 -8.15 7.21
N HIS A 135 10.47 -9.49 7.16
CA HIS A 135 11.53 -10.19 6.44
C HIS A 135 11.56 -9.84 4.95
N SER A 136 10.41 -9.86 4.30
CA SER A 136 10.29 -9.56 2.87
C SER A 136 10.73 -8.13 2.53
N ILE A 137 10.35 -7.15 3.33
CA ILE A 137 10.71 -5.74 3.09
C ILE A 137 12.18 -5.48 3.44
N ILE A 138 12.67 -6.01 4.56
CA ILE A 138 13.99 -5.65 5.09
C ILE A 138 15.11 -6.57 4.59
N SER A 139 14.86 -7.88 4.51
CA SER A 139 15.88 -8.85 4.11
C SER A 139 15.87 -9.13 2.61
N ASP A 140 14.67 -9.18 1.99
CA ASP A 140 14.52 -9.45 0.56
C ASP A 140 14.40 -8.15 -0.26
N ASN A 141 14.35 -6.97 0.38
CA ASN A 141 14.23 -5.63 -0.22
C ASN A 141 13.01 -5.44 -1.13
N VAL A 142 11.95 -6.19 -0.93
CA VAL A 142 10.73 -6.11 -1.74
C VAL A 142 9.92 -4.87 -1.34
N THR A 143 9.56 -4.06 -2.32
CA THR A 143 8.81 -2.81 -2.10
C THR A 143 7.48 -2.74 -2.83
N THR A 144 7.11 -3.76 -3.59
CA THR A 144 5.85 -3.78 -4.34
C THR A 144 5.07 -5.06 -4.05
N TYR A 145 3.81 -4.91 -3.60
CA TYR A 145 2.98 -6.04 -3.20
C TYR A 145 1.57 -5.97 -3.78
N LEU A 146 1.08 -7.12 -4.23
CA LEU A 146 -0.34 -7.37 -4.36
C LEU A 146 -0.90 -7.71 -2.97
N HIS A 147 -1.64 -6.78 -2.40
CA HIS A 147 -2.32 -6.95 -1.12
C HIS A 147 -3.81 -7.20 -1.34
N ASN A 148 -4.12 -8.43 -1.65
CA ASN A 148 -5.46 -8.86 -2.06
C ASN A 148 -6.15 -9.67 -0.96
N VAL A 149 -6.61 -8.99 0.08
CA VAL A 149 -7.21 -9.59 1.27
C VAL A 149 -8.62 -9.08 1.53
N ASN A 150 -9.40 -9.89 2.22
CA ASN A 150 -10.70 -9.52 2.72
C ASN A 150 -10.58 -8.84 4.09
N GLY A 151 -11.11 -7.63 4.23
CA GLY A 151 -11.08 -6.93 5.49
C GLY A 151 -12.05 -5.75 5.55
N THR A 152 -12.25 -5.23 6.74
CA THR A 152 -12.90 -3.94 6.90
C THR A 152 -11.94 -2.82 6.48
N PRO A 153 -12.42 -1.62 6.14
CA PRO A 153 -11.54 -0.48 5.86
C PRO A 153 -10.52 -0.24 6.99
N GLU A 154 -10.94 -0.36 8.24
CA GLU A 154 -10.08 -0.15 9.42
C GLU A 154 -8.93 -1.16 9.47
N THR A 155 -9.22 -2.44 9.21
CA THR A 155 -8.21 -3.49 9.22
C THR A 155 -7.18 -3.26 8.10
N LEU A 156 -7.67 -2.90 6.91
CA LEU A 156 -6.81 -2.62 5.76
C LEU A 156 -5.93 -1.39 5.98
N ILE A 157 -6.47 -0.32 6.58
CA ILE A 157 -5.70 0.86 6.96
C ILE A 157 -4.58 0.47 7.93
N TYR A 158 -4.92 -0.33 8.96
CA TYR A 158 -3.93 -0.79 9.93
C TYR A 158 -2.79 -1.56 9.26
N GLU A 159 -3.11 -2.54 8.42
CA GLU A 159 -2.13 -3.37 7.72
C GLU A 159 -1.28 -2.55 6.75
N ASN A 160 -1.92 -1.71 5.93
CA ASN A 160 -1.22 -0.87 4.96
C ASN A 160 -0.27 0.13 5.65
N ASN A 161 -0.69 0.72 6.78
CA ASN A 161 0.17 1.59 7.56
C ASN A 161 1.33 0.81 8.21
N ALA A 162 1.09 -0.41 8.69
CA ALA A 162 2.15 -1.27 9.23
C ALA A 162 3.22 -1.59 8.17
N PHE A 163 2.82 -1.84 6.91
CA PHE A 163 3.78 -2.06 5.82
C PHE A 163 4.63 -0.82 5.53
N GLN A 164 4.03 0.38 5.56
CA GLN A 164 4.77 1.64 5.39
C GLN A 164 5.73 1.89 6.57
N GLU A 165 5.28 1.62 7.79
CA GLU A 165 6.13 1.75 8.99
C GLU A 165 7.33 0.80 8.94
N ILE A 166 7.12 -0.46 8.52
CA ILE A 166 8.20 -1.41 8.30
C ILE A 166 9.17 -0.89 7.23
N ALA A 167 8.66 -0.41 6.10
CA ALA A 167 9.48 0.14 5.01
C ALA A 167 10.33 1.33 5.45
N GLU A 168 9.82 2.14 6.36
CA GLU A 168 10.58 3.23 6.96
C GLU A 168 11.82 2.74 7.74
N THR A 169 11.82 1.49 8.26
CA THR A 169 12.99 0.92 8.93
C THR A 169 14.11 0.51 7.99
N ALA A 170 13.81 0.33 6.71
CA ALA A 170 14.80 -0.04 5.69
C ALA A 170 15.89 1.01 5.54
N ARG A 171 17.07 0.60 5.04
CA ARG A 171 18.28 1.43 4.93
C ARG A 171 18.03 2.75 4.20
N LEU A 172 17.27 2.74 3.12
CA LEU A 172 16.96 3.92 2.29
C LEU A 172 15.53 4.45 2.50
N GLY A 173 14.73 3.81 3.36
CA GLY A 173 13.37 4.24 3.68
C GLY A 173 12.43 4.31 2.48
N ILE A 174 12.64 3.46 1.45
CA ILE A 174 11.81 3.42 0.25
C ILE A 174 10.41 2.90 0.63
N PRO A 175 9.33 3.66 0.38
CA PRO A 175 7.99 3.24 0.76
C PRO A 175 7.49 2.05 -0.06
N VAL A 176 6.57 1.28 0.52
CA VAL A 176 5.92 0.16 -0.18
C VAL A 176 4.84 0.67 -1.13
N VAL A 177 4.81 0.12 -2.34
CA VAL A 177 3.71 0.28 -3.30
C VAL A 177 2.76 -0.89 -3.16
N LEU A 178 1.52 -0.59 -2.81
CA LEU A 178 0.47 -1.59 -2.62
C LEU A 178 -0.49 -1.58 -3.79
N SER A 179 -0.65 -2.72 -4.43
CA SER A 179 -1.67 -2.97 -5.43
C SER A 179 -2.77 -3.86 -4.86
N CYS A 180 -3.97 -3.75 -5.42
CA CYS A 180 -5.09 -4.62 -5.07
C CYS A 180 -5.81 -5.10 -6.31
N ASP A 181 -6.23 -6.35 -6.28
CA ASP A 181 -7.08 -6.97 -7.30
C ASP A 181 -8.54 -6.86 -6.86
N ARG A 182 -9.00 -5.62 -6.77
CA ARG A 182 -10.36 -5.31 -6.34
C ARG A 182 -11.16 -4.76 -7.49
N SER A 183 -12.32 -5.30 -7.66
CA SER A 183 -13.31 -4.76 -8.56
C SER A 183 -14.35 -3.97 -7.78
N TYR A 184 -15.28 -3.31 -8.46
CA TYR A 184 -16.41 -2.57 -7.86
C TYR A 184 -17.25 -3.38 -6.84
N ASN A 185 -16.91 -4.61 -6.64
CA ASN A 185 -17.52 -5.61 -5.79
C ASN A 185 -16.72 -5.83 -4.49
N THR A 186 -16.10 -4.80 -3.97
CA THR A 186 -15.11 -4.96 -2.93
C THR A 186 -15.66 -5.52 -1.63
N TRP A 187 -14.82 -6.24 -1.00
CA TRP A 187 -14.99 -6.97 0.23
C TRP A 187 -14.82 -6.08 1.47
N ALA A 188 -14.43 -4.82 1.28
CA ALA A 188 -14.23 -3.85 2.34
C ALA A 188 -15.43 -2.91 2.59
N GLY A 189 -16.60 -3.23 2.05
CA GLY A 189 -17.81 -2.42 2.24
C GLY A 189 -17.83 -1.11 1.43
N MET A 190 -16.86 -0.90 0.56
CA MET A 190 -16.85 0.19 -0.41
C MET A 190 -17.87 -0.07 -1.51
N VAL A 191 -18.03 0.82 -2.45
CA VAL A 191 -19.10 0.79 -3.48
C VAL A 191 -19.35 -0.61 -4.03
N ASN A 192 -20.53 -1.17 -3.75
CA ASN A 192 -20.91 -2.50 -4.20
C ASN A 192 -21.80 -2.39 -5.44
N MET A 193 -21.19 -2.35 -6.62
CA MET A 193 -21.93 -2.44 -7.88
C MET A 193 -21.51 -3.72 -8.60
N PRO A 194 -22.46 -4.58 -9.00
CA PRO A 194 -22.13 -5.74 -9.80
C PRO A 194 -21.42 -5.34 -11.09
N ASN A 195 -20.30 -5.97 -11.38
CA ASN A 195 -19.44 -5.63 -12.52
C ASN A 195 -20.21 -5.58 -13.86
N TYR A 196 -21.13 -6.51 -14.06
CA TYR A 196 -21.98 -6.55 -15.25
C TYR A 196 -22.98 -5.38 -15.34
N ALA A 197 -23.36 -4.78 -14.21
CA ALA A 197 -24.32 -3.67 -14.22
C ALA A 197 -23.75 -2.45 -14.92
N VAL A 198 -22.45 -2.21 -14.78
CA VAL A 198 -21.77 -1.11 -15.47
C VAL A 198 -21.76 -1.30 -16.98
N GLY A 199 -21.49 -2.52 -17.45
CA GLY A 199 -21.56 -2.86 -18.87
C GLY A 199 -22.98 -2.73 -19.43
N ILE A 200 -23.98 -3.20 -18.68
CA ILE A 200 -25.40 -3.16 -19.09
C ILE A 200 -25.94 -1.73 -19.11
N ALA A 201 -25.49 -0.86 -18.22
CA ALA A 201 -25.96 0.52 -18.14
C ALA A 201 -25.64 1.32 -19.40
N HIS A 202 -24.60 0.97 -20.15
CA HIS A 202 -24.13 1.70 -21.33
C HIS A 202 -23.94 3.21 -21.09
N ASP A 203 -23.58 3.58 -19.85
CA ASP A 203 -23.44 4.96 -19.39
C ASP A 203 -21.96 5.27 -19.05
N PRO A 204 -21.23 5.93 -19.97
CA PRO A 204 -19.83 6.28 -19.74
C PRO A 204 -19.61 7.28 -18.60
N GLU A 205 -20.56 8.16 -18.34
CA GLU A 205 -20.45 9.15 -17.27
C GLU A 205 -20.64 8.48 -15.90
N LEU A 206 -21.59 7.57 -15.79
CA LEU A 206 -21.80 6.76 -14.60
C LEU A 206 -20.53 5.94 -14.28
N LEU A 207 -19.92 5.31 -15.30
CA LEU A 207 -18.68 4.57 -15.12
C LEU A 207 -17.56 5.46 -14.59
N TYR A 208 -17.33 6.62 -15.23
CA TYR A 208 -16.29 7.56 -14.79
C TYR A 208 -16.48 7.96 -13.32
N ASN A 209 -17.69 8.38 -12.96
CA ASN A 209 -17.97 8.82 -11.59
C ASN A 209 -17.80 7.70 -10.55
N LEU A 210 -18.19 6.49 -10.91
CA LEU A 210 -18.04 5.30 -10.07
C LEU A 210 -16.55 4.98 -9.84
N VAL A 211 -15.77 4.92 -10.90
CA VAL A 211 -14.32 4.61 -10.81
C VAL A 211 -13.58 5.70 -10.07
N ALA A 212 -13.89 6.98 -10.33
CA ALA A 212 -13.29 8.10 -9.62
C ALA A 212 -13.60 8.08 -8.10
N GLN A 213 -14.81 7.68 -7.73
CA GLN A 213 -15.16 7.50 -6.32
C GLN A 213 -14.41 6.32 -5.70
N TYR A 214 -14.37 5.20 -6.39
CA TYR A 214 -13.67 4.00 -5.97
C TYR A 214 -12.17 4.23 -5.77
N ALA A 215 -11.52 4.94 -6.71
CA ALA A 215 -10.11 5.29 -6.60
C ALA A 215 -9.81 6.16 -5.37
N LYS A 216 -10.72 7.08 -5.00
CA LYS A 216 -10.59 7.86 -3.76
C LYS A 216 -10.69 7.00 -2.51
N GLU A 217 -11.61 6.03 -2.50
CA GLU A 217 -11.79 5.11 -1.38
C GLU A 217 -10.58 4.19 -1.22
N GLU A 218 -10.06 3.63 -2.32
CA GLU A 218 -8.84 2.83 -2.30
C GLU A 218 -7.62 3.62 -1.83
N ARG A 219 -7.48 4.85 -2.33
CA ARG A 219 -6.40 5.73 -1.89
C ARG A 219 -6.50 6.06 -0.40
N ALA A 220 -7.71 6.28 0.11
CA ALA A 220 -7.94 6.59 1.52
C ALA A 220 -7.58 5.43 2.47
N ILE A 221 -7.65 4.18 2.01
CA ILE A 221 -7.24 3.00 2.78
C ILE A 221 -5.81 2.54 2.48
N GLY A 222 -5.05 3.30 1.67
CA GLY A 222 -3.60 3.10 1.47
C GLY A 222 -3.19 2.29 0.25
N PHE A 223 -4.09 2.02 -0.70
CA PHE A 223 -3.72 1.41 -1.98
C PHE A 223 -3.23 2.45 -2.99
N HIS A 224 -2.28 2.04 -3.84
CA HIS A 224 -1.62 2.89 -4.82
C HIS A 224 -1.93 2.50 -6.26
N VAL A 225 -2.08 1.20 -6.52
CA VAL A 225 -2.25 0.64 -7.87
C VAL A 225 -3.39 -0.37 -7.86
N PRO A 226 -4.58 0.02 -8.30
CA PRO A 226 -5.67 -0.93 -8.48
C PRO A 226 -5.45 -1.77 -9.75
N PHE A 227 -5.73 -3.06 -9.69
CA PHE A 227 -5.83 -3.92 -10.85
C PHE A 227 -7.26 -3.86 -11.39
N HIS A 228 -7.59 -2.75 -12.05
CA HIS A 228 -8.82 -2.62 -12.79
C HIS A 228 -8.58 -2.96 -14.25
N SER A 229 -9.59 -3.25 -14.99
CA SER A 229 -9.57 -3.55 -16.43
C SER A 229 -9.85 -5.01 -16.76
N TYR A 230 -10.65 -5.68 -15.94
CA TYR A 230 -11.22 -6.97 -16.35
C TYR A 230 -12.13 -6.86 -17.57
N GLY A 231 -12.41 -5.63 -18.01
CA GLY A 231 -13.20 -5.35 -19.20
C GLY A 231 -12.48 -5.53 -20.53
N VAL A 232 -11.18 -5.82 -20.53
CA VAL A 232 -10.40 -5.99 -21.78
C VAL A 232 -10.65 -7.31 -22.50
N GLU A 233 -11.26 -8.28 -21.85
CA GLU A 233 -11.55 -9.59 -22.42
C GLU A 233 -12.91 -9.59 -23.13
N ILE A 234 -12.96 -10.19 -24.32
CA ILE A 234 -14.21 -10.44 -25.04
C ILE A 234 -15.11 -11.35 -24.19
N GLY A 235 -16.38 -10.96 -24.05
CA GLY A 235 -17.31 -11.67 -23.18
C GLY A 235 -17.22 -11.29 -21.69
N SER A 236 -16.44 -10.26 -21.36
CA SER A 236 -16.31 -9.70 -20.02
C SER A 236 -17.43 -8.72 -19.66
N TRP A 237 -17.22 -7.88 -18.67
CA TRP A 237 -18.23 -6.96 -18.14
C TRP A 237 -18.85 -6.01 -19.16
N TYR A 238 -18.12 -5.65 -20.22
CA TYR A 238 -18.58 -4.74 -21.27
C TYR A 238 -19.14 -5.47 -22.51
N GLY A 239 -19.27 -6.81 -22.48
CA GLY A 239 -19.79 -7.62 -23.58
C GLY A 239 -18.75 -7.94 -24.64
N ASP A 240 -19.20 -8.13 -25.91
CA ASP A 240 -18.36 -8.67 -26.99
C ASP A 240 -17.93 -7.62 -28.02
N ASP A 241 -18.44 -6.38 -27.95
CA ASP A 241 -18.07 -5.31 -28.87
C ASP A 241 -16.71 -4.70 -28.49
N VAL A 242 -15.68 -5.02 -29.25
CA VAL A 242 -14.31 -4.57 -29.01
C VAL A 242 -14.16 -3.04 -28.99
N ASN A 243 -14.97 -2.30 -29.78
CA ASN A 243 -14.91 -0.84 -29.79
C ASN A 243 -15.55 -0.26 -28.52
N TYR A 244 -16.63 -0.89 -28.06
CA TYR A 244 -17.27 -0.50 -26.81
C TYR A 244 -16.37 -0.82 -25.62
N ILE A 245 -15.76 -2.01 -25.56
CA ILE A 245 -14.78 -2.41 -24.55
C ILE A 245 -13.65 -1.39 -24.49
N ALA A 246 -13.01 -1.07 -25.62
CA ALA A 246 -11.90 -0.11 -25.68
C ALA A 246 -12.31 1.30 -25.18
N LYS A 247 -13.54 1.74 -25.50
CA LYS A 247 -14.07 3.00 -25.00
C LYS A 247 -14.24 3.00 -23.48
N MET A 248 -14.83 1.94 -22.93
CA MET A 248 -15.12 1.84 -21.50
C MET A 248 -13.82 1.72 -20.66
N VAL A 249 -12.89 0.87 -21.09
CA VAL A 249 -11.56 0.76 -20.46
C VAL A 249 -10.80 2.09 -20.50
N GLY A 250 -10.87 2.83 -21.62
CA GLY A 250 -10.28 4.16 -21.72
C GLY A 250 -10.92 5.19 -20.77
N ILE A 251 -12.16 5.00 -20.36
CA ILE A 251 -12.86 5.82 -19.35
C ILE A 251 -12.38 5.44 -17.95
N GLU A 252 -12.31 4.15 -17.61
CA GLU A 252 -11.76 3.67 -16.35
C GLU A 252 -10.34 4.19 -16.10
N THR A 253 -9.49 4.16 -17.13
CA THR A 253 -8.09 4.61 -17.01
C THR A 253 -7.96 6.13 -16.76
N LYS A 254 -8.98 6.90 -17.12
CA LYS A 254 -8.97 8.37 -16.95
C LYS A 254 -9.61 8.84 -15.65
N ALA A 255 -10.40 8.00 -15.02
CA ALA A 255 -11.09 8.30 -13.77
C ALA A 255 -10.16 8.18 -12.56
#